data_ace8288b0a6e0b4da80281adc8e8ea47
#
_entry.id   ace8288b0a6e0b4da80281adc8e8ea47
#
_cell.length_a   1.000
_cell.length_b   1.000
_cell.length_c   1.000
_cell.angle_alpha   90.00
_cell.angle_beta   90.00
_cell.angle_gamma   90.00
#
_symmetry.space_group_name_H-M   'P 1'
#
loop_
_entity.id
_entity.type
_entity.pdbx_description
1 polymer ?
#
loop_
_entity_poly.entity_id
_entity_poly.type
_entity_poly.pdbx_seq_one_letter_code
_entity_poly.pdbx_strand_id
1 'polypeptide(L)'
;MPSVAIIGAGPAGLMAAEQIITVNGVNVDIFDAMPSVGRKFLMAGKGGMNITHSEPLPAFVARYGQRAEKIAPLLAAFGPQALREWIAGLGIETFVGTSGRVFPTEMKAAPLLRAWLHRLRGAGVRFHVRHRWLGWQADGSLRFATPAGETQVRADVVILALGGGSWAKL
;
A
#
# COMPACT_ATOMS: atom_id res chain seq x y z
N MET A 1 -20.98 -9.25 9.11
CA MET A 1 -19.81 -8.36 9.27
C MET A 1 -19.62 -7.66 7.93
N PRO A 2 -19.47 -6.33 7.91
CA PRO A 2 -19.17 -5.61 6.68
C PRO A 2 -17.90 -6.16 6.00
N SER A 3 -17.90 -6.14 4.68
CA SER A 3 -16.82 -6.67 3.85
C SER A 3 -16.23 -5.56 2.96
N VAL A 4 -14.91 -5.50 2.89
CA VAL A 4 -14.18 -4.55 2.05
C VAL A 4 -13.31 -5.33 1.06
N ALA A 5 -13.51 -5.08 -0.23
CA ALA A 5 -12.63 -5.57 -1.29
C ALA A 5 -11.68 -4.45 -1.74
N ILE A 6 -10.38 -4.70 -1.66
CA ILE A 6 -9.35 -3.77 -2.13
C ILE A 6 -8.75 -4.35 -3.41
N ILE A 7 -8.79 -3.59 -4.51
CA ILE A 7 -8.26 -4.01 -5.81
C ILE A 7 -6.88 -3.39 -6.02
N GLY A 8 -5.86 -4.20 -5.89
CA GLY A 8 -4.44 -3.83 -5.96
C GLY A 8 -3.73 -3.96 -4.62
N ALA A 9 -2.74 -4.84 -4.57
CA ALA A 9 -1.88 -5.10 -3.40
C ALA A 9 -0.54 -4.32 -3.47
N GLY A 10 -0.58 -3.12 -4.03
CA GLY A 10 0.51 -2.14 -3.95
C GLY A 10 0.49 -1.35 -2.64
N PRO A 11 1.43 -0.39 -2.45
CA PRO A 11 1.50 0.41 -1.21
C PRO A 11 0.18 1.08 -0.83
N ALA A 12 -0.58 1.59 -1.80
CA ALA A 12 -1.87 2.25 -1.55
C ALA A 12 -2.91 1.26 -1.01
N GLY A 13 -3.04 0.08 -1.60
CA GLY A 13 -3.99 -0.94 -1.14
C GLY A 13 -3.60 -1.53 0.21
N LEU A 14 -2.30 -1.76 0.45
CA LEU A 14 -1.79 -2.22 1.73
C LEU A 14 -2.03 -1.18 2.84
N MET A 15 -1.83 0.12 2.56
CA MET A 15 -2.08 1.18 3.52
C MET A 15 -3.59 1.37 3.78
N ALA A 16 -4.44 1.22 2.77
CA ALA A 16 -5.89 1.22 2.97
C ALA A 16 -6.30 0.08 3.92
N ALA A 17 -5.78 -1.13 3.72
CA ALA A 17 -6.02 -2.24 4.65
C ALA A 17 -5.51 -1.95 6.06
N GLU A 18 -4.32 -1.35 6.21
CA GLU A 18 -3.72 -0.95 7.49
C GLU A 18 -4.65 -0.01 8.29
N GLN A 19 -5.33 0.90 7.61
CA GLN A 19 -6.30 1.80 8.27
C GLN A 19 -7.60 1.07 8.63
N ILE A 20 -8.08 0.18 7.77
CA ILE A 20 -9.35 -0.51 7.97
C ILE A 20 -9.27 -1.54 9.11
N ILE A 21 -8.14 -2.22 9.30
CA ILE A 21 -7.98 -3.20 10.39
C ILE A 21 -8.03 -2.58 11.79
N THR A 22 -7.94 -1.25 11.90
CA THR A 22 -8.18 -0.55 13.18
C THR A 22 -9.65 -0.55 13.58
N VAL A 23 -10.56 -0.83 12.64
CA VAL A 23 -12.01 -0.92 12.87
C VAL A 23 -12.37 -2.38 13.11
N ASN A 24 -12.89 -2.67 14.28
CA ASN A 24 -13.32 -4.03 14.64
C ASN A 24 -14.52 -4.50 13.80
N GLY A 25 -14.53 -5.78 13.48
CA GLY A 25 -15.68 -6.42 12.85
C GLY A 25 -15.82 -6.17 11.35
N VAL A 26 -14.73 -5.84 10.66
CA VAL A 26 -14.69 -5.67 9.19
C VAL A 26 -13.83 -6.77 8.56
N ASN A 27 -14.37 -7.46 7.56
CA ASN A 27 -13.61 -8.40 6.74
C ASN A 27 -12.90 -7.66 5.61
N VAL A 28 -11.61 -7.89 5.44
CA VAL A 28 -10.80 -7.22 4.40
C VAL A 28 -10.18 -8.26 3.46
N ASP A 29 -10.50 -8.16 2.18
CA ASP A 29 -9.95 -8.96 1.10
C ASP A 29 -9.17 -8.07 0.13
N ILE A 30 -7.91 -8.40 -0.15
CA ILE A 30 -7.08 -7.70 -1.13
C ILE A 30 -6.88 -8.59 -2.34
N PHE A 31 -7.24 -8.10 -3.52
CA PHE A 31 -7.11 -8.80 -4.80
C PHE A 31 -6.00 -8.17 -5.64
N ASP A 32 -5.12 -8.99 -6.21
CA ASP A 32 -4.05 -8.53 -7.10
C ASP A 32 -3.90 -9.45 -8.31
N ALA A 33 -3.75 -8.85 -9.49
CA ALA A 33 -3.54 -9.59 -10.73
C ALA A 33 -2.20 -10.33 -10.77
N MET A 34 -1.23 -9.88 -9.99
CA MET A 34 0.13 -10.41 -10.00
C MET A 34 0.27 -11.64 -9.07
N PRO A 35 1.29 -12.49 -9.28
CA PRO A 35 1.52 -13.68 -8.45
C PRO A 35 2.06 -13.36 -7.04
N SER A 36 2.41 -12.10 -6.77
CA SER A 36 2.88 -11.65 -5.47
C SER A 36 2.50 -10.20 -5.22
N VAL A 37 2.27 -9.86 -3.96
CA VAL A 37 1.92 -8.50 -3.52
C VAL A 37 3.16 -7.59 -3.46
N GLY A 38 2.95 -6.27 -3.52
CA GLY A 38 4.00 -5.28 -3.29
C GLY A 38 5.11 -5.24 -4.36
N ARG A 39 4.88 -5.70 -5.58
CA ARG A 39 5.94 -5.82 -6.60
C ARG A 39 6.62 -4.48 -6.91
N LYS A 40 5.84 -3.41 -7.16
CA LYS A 40 6.42 -2.07 -7.42
C LYS A 40 7.18 -1.53 -6.20
N PHE A 41 6.70 -1.82 -4.99
CA PHE A 41 7.39 -1.48 -3.75
C PHE A 41 8.78 -2.15 -3.66
N LEU A 42 8.85 -3.45 -3.96
CA LEU A 42 10.13 -4.19 -3.97
C LEU A 42 11.09 -3.67 -5.06
N MET A 43 10.58 -3.27 -6.22
CA MET A 43 11.39 -2.74 -7.30
C MET A 43 11.95 -1.35 -6.99
N ALA A 44 11.19 -0.51 -6.30
CA ALA A 44 11.66 0.80 -5.86
C ALA A 44 12.85 0.70 -4.89
N GLY A 45 12.99 -0.42 -4.17
CA GLY A 45 14.08 -0.67 -3.22
C GLY A 45 15.36 -1.28 -3.78
N LYS A 46 15.51 -1.45 -5.10
CA LYS A 46 16.70 -2.13 -5.69
C LYS A 46 18.02 -1.41 -5.42
N GLY A 47 18.05 -0.08 -5.43
CA GLY A 47 19.24 0.73 -5.16
C GLY A 47 19.33 1.28 -3.74
N GLY A 48 18.51 0.78 -2.83
CA GLY A 48 18.28 1.32 -1.49
C GLY A 48 16.88 1.90 -1.36
N MET A 49 16.12 1.40 -0.38
CA MET A 49 14.74 1.82 -0.14
C MET A 49 14.69 3.21 0.50
N ASN A 50 14.66 4.26 -0.32
CA ASN A 50 14.36 5.59 0.21
C ASN A 50 12.89 5.67 0.59
N ILE A 51 12.62 5.92 1.88
CA ILE A 51 11.27 5.94 2.45
C ILE A 51 10.70 7.36 2.41
N THR A 52 11.50 8.33 2.87
CA THR A 52 11.12 9.74 2.99
C THR A 52 12.35 10.63 3.09
N HIS A 53 12.17 11.88 3.49
CA HIS A 53 13.24 12.85 3.70
C HIS A 53 13.10 13.51 5.08
N SER A 54 14.23 13.89 5.69
CA SER A 54 14.28 14.46 7.05
C SER A 54 14.14 15.99 7.09
N GLU A 55 13.90 16.63 5.94
CA GLU A 55 13.72 18.08 5.90
C GLU A 55 12.44 18.52 6.64
N PRO A 56 12.38 19.79 7.09
CA PRO A 56 11.17 20.35 7.70
C PRO A 56 9.94 20.20 6.80
N LEU A 57 8.77 19.92 7.38
CA LEU A 57 7.54 19.66 6.64
C LEU A 57 7.17 20.75 5.61
N PRO A 58 7.34 22.07 5.89
CA PRO A 58 7.06 23.10 4.88
C PRO A 58 7.95 22.98 3.63
N ALA A 59 9.22 22.67 3.79
CA ALA A 59 10.15 22.46 2.68
C ALA A 59 9.79 21.18 1.90
N PHE A 60 9.40 20.11 2.60
CA PHE A 60 8.95 18.87 1.98
C PHE A 60 7.68 19.06 1.15
N VAL A 61 6.69 19.81 1.68
CA VAL A 61 5.46 20.17 0.97
C VAL A 61 5.76 21.00 -0.29
N ALA A 62 6.68 21.96 -0.21
CA ALA A 62 7.04 22.83 -1.33
C ALA A 62 7.58 22.05 -2.54
N ARG A 63 8.15 20.85 -2.33
CA ARG A 63 8.63 19.97 -3.44
C ARG A 63 7.51 19.50 -4.37
N TYR A 64 6.26 19.54 -3.93
CA TYR A 64 5.10 19.19 -4.77
C TYR A 64 4.66 20.31 -5.71
N GLY A 65 5.30 21.50 -5.67
CA GLY A 65 5.05 22.60 -6.57
C GLY A 65 3.57 22.98 -6.63
N GLN A 66 2.98 23.01 -7.80
CA GLN A 66 1.55 23.34 -8.01
C GLN A 66 0.56 22.42 -7.29
N ARG A 67 1.01 21.27 -6.78
CA ARG A 67 0.17 20.33 -6.02
C ARG A 67 0.32 20.48 -4.50
N ALA A 68 1.18 21.40 -4.05
CA ALA A 68 1.49 21.58 -2.63
C ALA A 68 0.25 21.79 -1.76
N GLU A 69 -0.68 22.66 -2.18
CA GLU A 69 -1.94 22.92 -1.46
C GLU A 69 -2.80 21.67 -1.26
N LYS A 70 -2.86 20.79 -2.28
CA LYS A 70 -3.63 19.55 -2.23
C LYS A 70 -2.95 18.46 -1.38
N ILE A 71 -1.63 18.48 -1.36
CA ILE A 71 -0.81 17.46 -0.66
C ILE A 71 -0.57 17.84 0.80
N ALA A 72 -0.52 19.14 1.13
CA ALA A 72 -0.24 19.61 2.50
C ALA A 72 -1.15 18.99 3.57
N PRO A 73 -2.48 18.93 3.42
CA PRO A 73 -3.37 18.29 4.40
C PRO A 73 -3.08 16.80 4.58
N LEU A 74 -2.72 16.09 3.52
CA LEU A 74 -2.39 14.66 3.56
C LEU A 74 -1.09 14.43 4.32
N LEU A 75 -0.07 15.25 4.08
CA LEU A 75 1.20 15.19 4.78
C LEU A 75 1.10 15.68 6.23
N ALA A 76 0.17 16.56 6.54
CA ALA A 76 -0.13 16.94 7.93
C ALA A 76 -0.73 15.76 8.71
N ALA A 77 -1.58 14.95 8.05
CA ALA A 77 -2.16 13.75 8.65
C ALA A 77 -1.20 12.57 8.73
N PHE A 78 -0.39 12.34 7.68
CA PHE A 78 0.58 11.25 7.60
C PHE A 78 1.85 11.69 6.86
N GLY A 79 2.68 12.46 7.56
CA GLY A 79 3.92 13.03 7.03
C GLY A 79 5.15 12.16 7.27
N PRO A 80 6.35 12.70 6.95
CA PRO A 80 7.61 11.96 7.05
C PRO A 80 7.88 11.36 8.43
N GLN A 81 7.57 12.08 9.51
CA GLN A 81 7.79 11.59 10.87
C GLN A 81 6.81 10.47 11.24
N ALA A 82 5.51 10.64 10.95
CA ALA A 82 4.48 9.62 11.18
C ALA A 82 4.78 8.32 10.39
N LEU A 83 5.29 8.45 9.16
CA LEU A 83 5.74 7.31 8.36
C LEU A 83 6.90 6.55 9.03
N ARG A 84 7.89 7.27 9.59
CA ARG A 84 8.99 6.64 10.32
C ARG A 84 8.53 5.92 11.58
N GLU A 85 7.62 6.53 12.34
CA GLU A 85 7.02 5.93 13.54
C GLU A 85 6.22 4.67 13.20
N TRP A 86 5.44 4.73 12.13
CA TRP A 86 4.71 3.57 11.63
C TRP A 86 5.66 2.42 11.23
N ILE A 87 6.77 2.72 10.55
CA ILE A 87 7.80 1.74 10.18
C ILE A 87 8.48 1.16 11.44
N ALA A 88 8.80 2.00 12.43
CA ALA A 88 9.33 1.55 13.71
C ALA A 88 8.35 0.61 14.43
N GLY A 89 7.04 0.89 14.36
CA GLY A 89 5.99 0.00 14.85
C GLY A 89 5.91 -1.35 14.12
N LEU A 90 6.52 -1.49 12.94
CA LEU A 90 6.73 -2.78 12.25
C LEU A 90 8.02 -3.49 12.70
N GLY A 91 8.78 -2.94 13.65
CA GLY A 91 10.06 -3.48 14.09
C GLY A 91 11.22 -3.19 13.14
N ILE A 92 11.08 -2.18 12.26
CA ILE A 92 12.12 -1.77 11.29
C ILE A 92 12.69 -0.42 11.71
N GLU A 93 13.98 -0.39 11.99
CA GLU A 93 14.71 0.85 12.28
C GLU A 93 15.04 1.62 11.01
N THR A 94 15.10 2.95 11.13
CA THR A 94 15.43 3.84 10.01
C THR A 94 16.55 4.81 10.39
N PHE A 95 17.40 5.15 9.44
CA PHE A 95 18.43 6.17 9.59
C PHE A 95 18.31 7.27 8.53
N VAL A 96 18.93 8.42 8.82
CA VAL A 96 19.02 9.54 7.89
C VAL A 96 20.39 9.48 7.21
N GLY A 97 20.41 9.38 5.90
CA GLY A 97 21.64 9.45 5.10
C GLY A 97 22.16 10.89 4.98
N THR A 98 23.36 11.05 4.47
CA THR A 98 24.04 12.36 4.32
C THR A 98 23.29 13.37 3.45
N SER A 99 22.45 12.87 2.53
CA SER A 99 21.58 13.70 1.67
C SER A 99 20.24 14.09 2.32
N GLY A 100 20.01 13.75 3.59
CA GLY A 100 18.72 13.93 4.26
C GLY A 100 17.66 12.86 3.91
N ARG A 101 17.94 11.95 3.00
CA ARG A 101 17.05 10.82 2.68
C ARG A 101 17.02 9.83 3.85
N VAL A 102 15.84 9.28 4.08
CA VAL A 102 15.60 8.29 5.14
C VAL A 102 15.53 6.90 4.54
N PHE A 103 16.22 5.95 5.16
CA PHE A 103 16.31 4.55 4.70
C PHE A 103 16.05 3.60 5.86
N PRO A 104 15.53 2.37 5.62
CA PRO A 104 15.65 1.29 6.60
C PRO A 104 17.11 0.96 6.83
N THR A 105 17.47 0.50 8.02
CA THR A 105 18.86 0.14 8.38
C THR A 105 19.46 -0.87 7.41
N GLU A 106 18.68 -1.85 6.95
CA GLU A 106 19.12 -2.84 5.96
C GLU A 106 19.13 -2.32 4.51
N MET A 107 18.70 -1.08 4.24
CA MET A 107 18.58 -0.50 2.89
C MET A 107 17.63 -1.25 1.95
N LYS A 108 16.88 -2.24 2.40
CA LYS A 108 16.08 -3.16 1.59
C LYS A 108 14.58 -2.99 1.83
N ALA A 109 13.79 -3.10 0.75
CA ALA A 109 12.33 -3.07 0.83
C ALA A 109 11.72 -4.39 1.34
N ALA A 110 12.38 -5.53 1.12
CA ALA A 110 11.81 -6.83 1.40
C ALA A 110 11.54 -7.11 2.90
N PRO A 111 12.42 -6.76 3.85
CA PRO A 111 12.12 -6.92 5.28
C PRO A 111 10.91 -6.08 5.71
N LEU A 112 10.83 -4.82 5.28
CA LEU A 112 9.72 -3.93 5.57
C LEU A 112 8.39 -4.50 5.02
N LEU A 113 8.38 -4.93 3.76
CA LEU A 113 7.17 -5.54 3.17
C LEU A 113 6.76 -6.81 3.91
N ARG A 114 7.70 -7.69 4.28
CA ARG A 114 7.40 -8.91 5.05
C ARG A 114 6.77 -8.60 6.40
N ALA A 115 7.33 -7.66 7.16
CA ALA A 115 6.80 -7.24 8.45
C ALA A 115 5.38 -6.68 8.30
N TRP A 116 5.15 -5.85 7.29
CA TRP A 116 3.84 -5.27 7.00
C TRP A 116 2.81 -6.35 6.64
N LEU A 117 3.14 -7.26 5.73
CA LEU A 117 2.25 -8.35 5.35
C LEU A 117 1.97 -9.31 6.52
N HIS A 118 2.95 -9.53 7.40
CA HIS A 118 2.77 -10.31 8.62
C HIS A 118 1.73 -9.67 9.53
N ARG A 119 1.83 -8.36 9.78
CA ARG A 119 0.86 -7.59 10.57
C ARG A 119 -0.55 -7.69 9.97
N LEU A 120 -0.69 -7.42 8.67
CA LEU A 120 -1.99 -7.44 8.02
C LEU A 120 -2.64 -8.84 8.07
N ARG A 121 -1.86 -9.91 7.83
CA ARG A 121 -2.35 -11.30 7.95
C ARG A 121 -2.74 -11.64 9.38
N GLY A 122 -1.94 -11.22 10.36
CA GLY A 122 -2.24 -11.39 11.79
C GLY A 122 -3.54 -10.71 12.21
N ALA A 123 -3.90 -9.61 11.54
CA ALA A 123 -5.17 -8.90 11.71
C ALA A 123 -6.33 -9.48 10.87
N GLY A 124 -6.13 -10.61 10.18
CA GLY A 124 -7.18 -11.29 9.42
C GLY A 124 -7.37 -10.82 7.97
N VAL A 125 -6.49 -9.98 7.43
CA VAL A 125 -6.55 -9.57 6.01
C VAL A 125 -6.23 -10.77 5.11
N ARG A 126 -7.11 -11.05 4.16
CA ARG A 126 -6.94 -12.13 3.17
C ARG A 126 -6.39 -11.58 1.86
N PHE A 127 -5.42 -12.30 1.28
CA PHE A 127 -4.75 -11.90 0.04
C PHE A 127 -5.05 -12.88 -1.08
N HIS A 128 -5.62 -12.39 -2.16
CA HIS A 128 -5.98 -13.12 -3.37
C HIS A 128 -5.10 -12.68 -4.53
N VAL A 129 -3.97 -13.36 -4.71
CA VAL A 129 -3.05 -13.12 -5.83
C VAL A 129 -3.53 -13.82 -7.09
N ARG A 130 -3.06 -13.39 -8.28
CA ARG A 130 -3.50 -13.90 -9.59
C ARG A 130 -5.01 -13.74 -9.81
N HIS A 131 -5.60 -12.71 -9.20
CA HIS A 131 -6.99 -12.31 -9.39
C HIS A 131 -7.01 -11.00 -10.17
N ARG A 132 -7.11 -11.08 -11.49
CA ARG A 132 -7.19 -9.91 -12.36
C ARG A 132 -8.62 -9.39 -12.38
N TRP A 133 -8.84 -8.20 -11.87
CA TRP A 133 -10.15 -7.56 -11.91
C TRP A 133 -10.54 -7.25 -13.36
N LEU A 134 -11.76 -7.66 -13.75
CA LEU A 134 -12.35 -7.50 -15.08
C LEU A 134 -13.44 -6.43 -15.12
N GLY A 135 -13.75 -5.83 -13.98
CA GLY A 135 -14.83 -4.84 -13.86
C GLY A 135 -15.99 -5.32 -13.00
N TRP A 136 -17.08 -4.58 -13.11
CA TRP A 136 -18.32 -4.82 -12.39
C TRP A 136 -19.29 -5.66 -13.23
N GLN A 137 -20.09 -6.47 -12.58
CA GLN A 137 -21.28 -7.08 -13.16
C GLN A 137 -22.49 -6.15 -13.02
N ALA A 138 -23.57 -6.44 -13.76
CA ALA A 138 -24.82 -5.68 -13.67
C ALA A 138 -25.44 -5.67 -12.26
N ASP A 139 -25.16 -6.72 -11.47
CA ASP A 139 -25.66 -6.87 -10.09
C ASP A 139 -24.73 -6.21 -9.04
N GLY A 140 -23.70 -5.46 -9.48
CA GLY A 140 -22.73 -4.80 -8.62
C GLY A 140 -21.63 -5.71 -8.07
N SER A 141 -21.60 -7.00 -8.42
CA SER A 141 -20.49 -7.87 -8.03
C SER A 141 -19.22 -7.58 -8.85
N LEU A 142 -18.06 -7.88 -8.24
CA LEU A 142 -16.76 -7.80 -8.88
C LEU A 142 -16.47 -9.08 -9.65
N ARG A 143 -15.97 -8.95 -10.88
CA ARG A 143 -15.55 -10.08 -11.71
C ARG A 143 -14.03 -10.16 -11.79
N PHE A 144 -13.48 -11.35 -11.59
CA PHE A 144 -12.04 -11.60 -11.65
C PHE A 144 -11.72 -12.77 -12.57
N ALA A 145 -10.66 -12.62 -13.38
CA ALA A 145 -9.99 -13.75 -14.03
C ALA A 145 -8.95 -14.33 -13.07
N THR A 146 -8.99 -15.66 -12.91
CA THR A 146 -8.06 -16.42 -12.06
C THR A 146 -7.47 -17.61 -12.86
N PRO A 147 -6.43 -18.28 -12.38
CA PRO A 147 -5.91 -19.49 -13.02
C PRO A 147 -6.93 -20.62 -13.15
N ALA A 148 -7.94 -20.64 -12.28
CA ALA A 148 -9.02 -21.64 -12.30
C ALA A 148 -10.23 -21.23 -13.16
N GLY A 149 -10.20 -20.06 -13.80
CA GLY A 149 -11.30 -19.48 -14.55
C GLY A 149 -11.81 -18.18 -13.95
N GLU A 150 -12.97 -17.71 -14.40
CA GLU A 150 -13.60 -16.51 -13.86
C GLU A 150 -14.29 -16.78 -12.52
N THR A 151 -14.21 -15.82 -11.61
CA THR A 151 -14.93 -15.84 -10.34
C THR A 151 -15.58 -14.49 -10.05
N GLN A 152 -16.60 -14.50 -9.20
CA GLN A 152 -17.33 -13.32 -8.77
C GLN A 152 -17.22 -13.15 -7.27
N VAL A 153 -17.09 -11.89 -6.83
CA VAL A 153 -16.99 -11.53 -5.41
C VAL A 153 -17.96 -10.39 -5.14
N ARG A 154 -18.70 -10.47 -4.04
CA ARG A 154 -19.48 -9.36 -3.49
C ARG A 154 -18.77 -8.77 -2.29
N ALA A 155 -18.79 -7.45 -2.21
CA ALA A 155 -18.30 -6.70 -1.05
C ALA A 155 -19.21 -5.51 -0.81
N ASP A 156 -19.35 -5.11 0.45
CA ASP A 156 -20.15 -3.94 0.84
C ASP A 156 -19.45 -2.64 0.42
N VAL A 157 -18.12 -2.64 0.44
CA VAL A 157 -17.26 -1.51 0.03
C VAL A 157 -16.15 -2.00 -0.89
N VAL A 158 -15.86 -1.22 -1.94
CA VAL A 158 -14.75 -1.49 -2.86
C VAL A 158 -13.79 -0.31 -2.90
N ILE A 159 -12.49 -0.59 -2.73
CA ILE A 159 -11.41 0.40 -2.84
C ILE A 159 -10.57 0.04 -4.07
N LEU A 160 -10.48 0.97 -5.03
CA LEU A 160 -9.65 0.82 -6.20
C LEU A 160 -8.26 1.40 -5.92
N ALA A 161 -7.25 0.53 -5.80
CA ALA A 161 -5.84 0.86 -5.56
C ALA A 161 -4.95 0.36 -6.71
N LEU A 162 -5.41 0.58 -7.95
CA LEU A 162 -4.87 -0.02 -9.18
C LEU A 162 -3.45 0.46 -9.54
N GLY A 163 -2.94 1.48 -8.84
CA GLY A 163 -1.64 2.08 -9.11
C GLY A 163 -1.66 3.02 -10.32
N GLY A 164 -0.48 3.55 -10.66
CA GLY A 164 -0.30 4.42 -11.81
C GLY A 164 0.26 3.69 -13.04
N GLY A 165 0.25 4.35 -14.20
CA GLY A 165 0.73 3.81 -15.48
C GLY A 165 2.27 3.81 -15.66
N SER A 166 3.05 4.12 -14.63
CA SER A 166 4.51 4.28 -14.72
C SER A 166 5.29 3.00 -15.07
N TRP A 167 4.66 1.83 -14.97
CA TRP A 167 5.27 0.51 -15.21
C TRP A 167 4.26 -0.37 -15.96
N ALA A 168 4.15 -0.14 -17.27
CA ALA A 168 3.15 -0.79 -18.12
C ALA A 168 3.24 -2.33 -18.18
N LYS A 169 4.38 -2.91 -17.78
CA LYS A 169 4.62 -4.37 -17.78
C LYS A 169 4.50 -5.04 -16.41
N LEU A 170 4.01 -4.30 -15.39
CA LEU A 170 3.81 -4.84 -14.04
C LEU A 170 2.35 -4.77 -13.63
#